data_1f11a242679fa40b693de01106c64478
#
_entry.id   1f11a242679fa40b693de01106c64478
#
_cell.length_a   1.000
_cell.length_b   1.000
_cell.length_c   1.000
_cell.angle_alpha   90.00
_cell.angle_beta   90.00
_cell.angle_gamma   90.00
#
_symmetry.space_group_name_H-M   'P 1'
#
loop_
_entity.id
_entity.type
_entity.pdbx_description
1 polymer ?
#
loop_
_entity_poly.entity_id
_entity_poly.type
_entity_poly.pdbx_seq_one_letter_code
_entity_poly.pdbx_strand_id
1 'polypeptide(L)'
;MTSAPVVQFASRTDVGMRRAANQDSNTVRLCSDYEEWSQCGHLFVVADGMGGHAVGDLASRITIEALPPAYFKKEATSVEHRLRQAIQSANKAINDRAREKREFEGMGTTCSVLTLSDRGAIVGHVGDSRVY
;
A
#
# COMPACT_ATOMS: atom_id res chain seq x y z
N MET A 1 -0.45 -6.07 29.54
CA MET A 1 -0.16 -5.87 28.10
C MET A 1 0.06 -4.40 27.83
N THR A 2 1.14 -4.08 27.18
CA THR A 2 1.45 -2.71 26.78
C THR A 2 0.82 -2.41 25.42
N SER A 3 0.32 -1.20 25.27
CA SER A 3 -0.22 -0.73 24.00
C SER A 3 0.89 -0.27 23.06
N ALA A 4 0.62 -0.28 21.78
CA ALA A 4 1.50 0.32 20.78
C ALA A 4 1.56 1.84 20.96
N PRO A 5 2.65 2.49 20.51
CA PRO A 5 2.69 3.96 20.48
C PRO A 5 1.56 4.52 19.63
N VAL A 6 0.99 5.62 20.11
CA VAL A 6 -0.07 6.32 19.38
C VAL A 6 0.55 7.22 18.33
N VAL A 7 0.08 7.12 17.10
CA VAL A 7 0.48 7.96 15.98
C VAL A 7 -0.70 8.78 15.52
N GLN A 8 -0.51 10.08 15.40
CA GLN A 8 -1.48 10.97 14.75
C GLN A 8 -1.11 11.07 13.26
N PHE A 9 -2.09 10.93 12.40
CA PHE A 9 -1.87 11.02 10.95
C PHE A 9 -3.04 11.76 10.29
N ALA A 10 -2.80 12.22 9.08
CA ALA A 10 -3.83 12.76 8.21
C ALA A 10 -3.58 12.26 6.79
N SER A 11 -4.66 12.04 6.05
CA SER A 11 -4.57 11.70 4.63
C SER A 11 -5.53 12.56 3.84
N ARG A 12 -5.13 12.89 2.62
CA ARG A 12 -5.94 13.65 1.69
C ARG A 12 -5.68 13.17 0.28
N THR A 13 -6.72 13.16 -0.53
CA THR A 13 -6.64 12.91 -1.95
C THR A 13 -7.51 13.91 -2.70
N ASP A 14 -7.13 14.24 -3.93
CA ASP A 14 -7.84 15.20 -4.75
C ASP A 14 -7.64 14.84 -6.22
N VAL A 15 -8.70 14.92 -7.01
CA VAL A 15 -8.63 14.65 -8.45
C VAL A 15 -7.81 15.70 -9.21
N GLY A 16 -7.67 16.88 -8.64
CA GLY A 16 -7.03 18.02 -9.30
C GLY A 16 -7.96 18.68 -10.34
N MET A 17 -7.42 19.71 -11.02
CA MET A 17 -8.22 20.55 -11.92
C MET A 17 -8.28 20.04 -13.37
N ARG A 18 -7.40 19.12 -13.75
CA ARG A 18 -7.23 18.70 -15.16
C ARG A 18 -7.67 17.27 -15.44
N ARG A 19 -7.83 16.45 -14.42
CA ARG A 19 -8.19 15.03 -14.60
C ARG A 19 -9.69 14.83 -14.37
N ALA A 20 -10.28 13.89 -15.13
CA ALA A 20 -11.68 13.52 -14.97
C ALA A 20 -11.92 12.57 -13.78
N ALA A 21 -10.91 11.80 -13.36
CA ALA A 21 -11.02 10.82 -12.29
C ALA A 21 -9.76 10.81 -11.44
N ASN A 22 -9.94 10.59 -10.13
CA ASN A 22 -8.84 10.39 -9.19
C ASN A 22 -8.44 8.93 -9.19
N GLN A 23 -7.20 8.63 -9.58
CA GLN A 23 -6.65 7.29 -9.63
C GLN A 23 -5.77 6.95 -8.42
N ASP A 24 -5.69 7.85 -7.45
CA ASP A 24 -4.94 7.66 -6.22
C ASP A 24 -5.76 6.90 -5.20
N SER A 25 -5.08 6.09 -4.40
CA SER A 25 -5.67 5.41 -3.25
C SER A 25 -4.68 5.41 -2.10
N ASN A 26 -5.20 5.40 -0.89
CA ASN A 26 -4.36 5.30 0.31
C ASN A 26 -5.04 4.48 1.38
N THR A 27 -4.25 3.94 2.29
CA THR A 27 -4.77 3.24 3.46
C THR A 27 -3.78 3.34 4.61
N VAL A 28 -4.30 3.24 5.82
CA VAL A 28 -3.53 3.23 7.06
C VAL A 28 -3.99 2.06 7.90
N ARG A 29 -3.04 1.31 8.44
CA ARG A 29 -3.31 0.23 9.38
C ARG A 29 -2.47 0.42 10.63
N LEU A 30 -3.09 0.80 11.73
CA LEU A 30 -2.41 1.01 13.00
C LEU A 30 -2.49 -0.25 13.86
N CYS A 31 -1.38 -0.61 14.50
CA CYS A 31 -1.36 -1.66 15.52
C CYS A 31 -1.80 -1.07 16.86
N SER A 32 -2.63 -1.78 17.59
CA SER A 32 -3.05 -1.39 18.95
C SER A 32 -2.21 -2.06 20.02
N ASP A 33 -1.68 -3.24 19.74
CA ASP A 33 -0.91 -4.07 20.63
C ASP A 33 0.60 -3.86 20.40
N TYR A 34 1.37 -3.75 21.49
CA TYR A 34 2.80 -3.51 21.43
C TYR A 34 3.55 -4.63 20.71
N GLU A 35 3.18 -5.89 20.94
CA GLU A 35 3.87 -7.01 20.33
C GLU A 35 3.72 -7.00 18.81
N GLU A 36 2.51 -6.78 18.32
CA GLU A 36 2.27 -6.63 16.88
C GLU A 36 3.01 -5.42 16.31
N TRP A 37 2.96 -4.29 17.01
CA TRP A 37 3.67 -3.09 16.59
C TRP A 37 5.18 -3.29 16.51
N SER A 38 5.79 -3.97 17.48
CA SER A 38 7.23 -4.23 17.48
C SER A 38 7.65 -5.14 16.33
N GLN A 39 6.78 -6.06 15.91
CA GLN A 39 7.06 -6.99 14.82
C GLN A 39 6.75 -6.40 13.44
N CYS A 40 5.67 -5.66 13.32
CA CYS A 40 5.14 -5.20 12.03
C CYS A 40 5.22 -3.69 11.86
N GLY A 41 5.01 -2.92 12.92
CA GLY A 41 4.86 -1.47 12.86
C GLY A 41 3.49 -1.03 12.35
N HIS A 42 3.23 0.26 12.48
CA HIS A 42 2.09 0.90 11.82
C HIS A 42 2.37 0.98 10.33
N LEU A 43 1.35 0.79 9.51
CA LEU A 43 1.47 0.69 8.06
C LEU A 43 0.72 1.84 7.38
N PHE A 44 1.39 2.52 6.45
CA PHE A 44 0.83 3.60 5.65
C PHE A 44 1.12 3.31 4.18
N VAL A 45 0.11 3.38 3.32
CA VAL A 45 0.24 3.06 1.90
C VAL A 45 -0.39 4.16 1.06
N VAL A 46 0.34 4.60 0.04
CA VAL A 46 -0.16 5.50 -1.00
C VAL A 46 0.13 4.85 -2.35
N ALA A 47 -0.86 4.85 -3.23
CA ALA A 47 -0.75 4.29 -4.56
C ALA A 47 -1.36 5.26 -5.58
N ASP A 48 -0.60 5.58 -6.62
CA ASP A 48 -1.01 6.43 -7.75
C ASP A 48 -1.17 5.54 -8.98
N GLY A 49 -2.40 5.31 -9.38
CA GLY A 49 -2.74 4.41 -10.47
C GLY A 49 -2.50 5.02 -11.85
N MET A 50 -2.21 4.16 -12.82
CA MET A 50 -2.03 4.53 -14.21
C MET A 50 -2.82 3.59 -15.13
N GLY A 51 -3.32 4.15 -16.22
CA GLY A 51 -4.11 3.43 -17.21
C GLY A 51 -5.26 4.30 -17.71
N GLY A 52 -5.83 3.95 -18.87
CA GLY A 52 -6.98 4.64 -19.42
C GLY A 52 -8.29 4.21 -18.76
N HIS A 53 -9.33 5.05 -18.79
CA HIS A 53 -10.71 4.70 -18.43
C HIS A 53 -10.88 4.03 -17.04
N ALA A 54 -10.38 4.66 -15.98
CA ALA A 54 -10.52 4.19 -14.59
C ALA A 54 -9.77 2.88 -14.25
N VAL A 55 -8.96 2.34 -15.15
CA VAL A 55 -8.14 1.14 -14.87
C VAL A 55 -7.05 1.44 -13.85
N GLY A 56 -6.51 2.65 -13.85
CA GLY A 56 -5.56 3.10 -12.83
C GLY A 56 -6.19 3.16 -11.44
N ASP A 57 -7.45 3.61 -11.35
CA ASP A 57 -8.22 3.57 -10.10
C ASP A 57 -8.37 2.14 -9.58
N LEU A 58 -8.66 1.18 -10.47
CA LEU A 58 -8.73 -0.23 -10.10
C LEU A 58 -7.38 -0.76 -9.59
N ALA A 59 -6.28 -0.44 -10.26
CA ALA A 59 -4.95 -0.91 -9.87
C ALA A 59 -4.53 -0.38 -8.51
N SER A 60 -4.72 0.92 -8.26
CA SER A 60 -4.40 1.51 -6.95
C SER A 60 -5.27 0.94 -5.84
N ARG A 61 -6.56 0.71 -6.11
CA ARG A 61 -7.49 0.13 -5.16
C ARG A 61 -7.13 -1.33 -4.82
N ILE A 62 -6.77 -2.14 -5.82
CA ILE A 62 -6.29 -3.51 -5.60
C ILE A 62 -5.07 -3.50 -4.67
N THR A 63 -4.17 -2.54 -4.87
CA THR A 63 -2.97 -2.42 -4.03
C THR A 63 -3.31 -2.17 -2.57
N ILE A 64 -4.17 -1.19 -2.28
CA ILE A 64 -4.52 -0.89 -0.88
C ILE A 64 -5.39 -1.97 -0.22
N GLU A 65 -6.04 -2.82 -1.00
CA GLU A 65 -6.81 -3.95 -0.49
C GLU A 65 -5.95 -5.20 -0.29
N ALA A 66 -5.01 -5.47 -1.19
CA ALA A 66 -4.21 -6.69 -1.17
C ALA A 66 -2.96 -6.59 -0.28
N LEU A 67 -2.34 -5.41 -0.21
CA LEU A 67 -1.05 -5.24 0.46
C LEU A 67 -1.14 -5.41 1.98
N PRO A 68 -2.07 -4.76 2.71
CA PRO A 68 -2.11 -4.88 4.17
C PRO A 68 -2.31 -6.33 4.66
N PRO A 69 -3.27 -7.12 4.15
CA PRO A 69 -3.39 -8.51 4.59
C PRO A 69 -2.14 -9.35 4.36
N ALA A 70 -1.47 -9.14 3.24
CA ALA A 70 -0.22 -9.85 2.93
C ALA A 70 0.91 -9.41 3.87
N TYR A 71 0.96 -8.13 4.22
CA TYR A 71 1.96 -7.58 5.14
C TYR A 71 1.83 -8.17 6.56
N PHE A 72 0.60 -8.30 7.07
CA PHE A 72 0.34 -8.74 8.44
C PHE A 72 0.27 -10.26 8.61
N LYS A 73 0.62 -11.04 7.60
CA LYS A 73 0.72 -12.51 7.75
C LYS A 73 1.75 -12.88 8.81
N LYS A 74 1.43 -13.89 9.62
CA LYS A 74 2.24 -14.30 10.78
C LYS A 74 3.60 -14.91 10.44
N GLU A 75 3.79 -15.37 9.22
CA GLU A 75 4.94 -16.21 8.83
C GLU A 75 6.21 -15.43 8.44
N ALA A 76 6.17 -14.12 8.41
CA ALA A 76 7.34 -13.34 8.02
C ALA A 76 8.27 -13.07 9.21
N THR A 77 9.57 -13.01 8.93
CA THR A 77 10.62 -12.92 9.94
C THR A 77 11.15 -11.50 10.17
N SER A 78 11.00 -10.58 9.20
CA SER A 78 11.47 -9.20 9.30
C SER A 78 10.51 -8.25 8.63
N VAL A 79 10.59 -6.97 8.99
CA VAL A 79 9.78 -5.91 8.34
C VAL A 79 10.11 -5.80 6.86
N GLU A 80 11.38 -5.85 6.51
CA GLU A 80 11.82 -5.78 5.11
C GLU A 80 11.27 -6.94 4.29
N HIS A 81 11.29 -8.13 4.83
CA HIS A 81 10.75 -9.31 4.16
C HIS A 81 9.24 -9.22 4.02
N ARG A 82 8.53 -8.76 5.08
CA ARG A 82 7.09 -8.51 5.04
C ARG A 82 6.71 -7.52 3.95
N LEU A 83 7.44 -6.40 3.86
CA LEU A 83 7.21 -5.38 2.83
C LEU A 83 7.39 -5.94 1.43
N ARG A 84 8.48 -6.66 1.20
CA ARG A 84 8.76 -7.27 -0.10
C ARG A 84 7.67 -8.24 -0.52
N GLN A 85 7.27 -9.13 0.37
CA GLN A 85 6.19 -10.08 0.08
C GLN A 85 4.85 -9.39 -0.16
N ALA A 86 4.55 -8.37 0.61
CA ALA A 86 3.29 -7.62 0.48
C ALA A 86 3.22 -6.89 -0.87
N ILE A 87 4.30 -6.24 -1.27
CA ILE A 87 4.38 -5.55 -2.57
C ILE A 87 4.27 -6.58 -3.71
N GLN A 88 4.96 -7.70 -3.62
CA GLN A 88 4.85 -8.78 -4.61
C GLN A 88 3.44 -9.37 -4.70
N SER A 89 2.76 -9.51 -3.57
CA SER A 89 1.37 -9.99 -3.54
C SER A 89 0.41 -9.00 -4.22
N ALA A 90 0.60 -7.71 -3.98
CA ALA A 90 -0.19 -6.68 -4.66
C ALA A 90 0.08 -6.68 -6.16
N ASN A 91 1.34 -6.79 -6.58
CA ASN A 91 1.71 -6.90 -7.99
C ASN A 91 1.07 -8.11 -8.66
N LYS A 92 1.11 -9.27 -7.99
CA LYS A 92 0.45 -10.48 -8.50
C LYS A 92 -1.05 -10.28 -8.65
N ALA A 93 -1.72 -9.67 -7.67
CA ALA A 93 -3.15 -9.41 -7.72
C ALA A 93 -3.53 -8.51 -8.89
N ILE A 94 -2.72 -7.48 -9.18
CA ILE A 94 -2.92 -6.60 -10.33
C ILE A 94 -2.75 -7.37 -11.64
N ASN A 95 -1.68 -8.15 -11.77
CA ASN A 95 -1.40 -8.93 -12.96
C ASN A 95 -2.48 -9.98 -13.24
N ASP A 96 -2.95 -10.66 -12.20
CA ASP A 96 -4.03 -11.63 -12.34
C ASP A 96 -5.32 -10.95 -12.81
N ARG A 97 -5.64 -9.79 -12.26
CA ARG A 97 -6.82 -9.02 -12.66
C ARG A 97 -6.70 -8.50 -14.09
N ALA A 98 -5.53 -8.04 -14.49
CA ALA A 98 -5.28 -7.53 -15.84
C ALA A 98 -5.50 -8.59 -16.92
N ARG A 99 -5.35 -9.85 -16.59
CA ARG A 99 -5.58 -10.96 -17.52
C ARG A 99 -7.04 -11.34 -17.70
N GLU A 100 -7.92 -10.90 -16.82
CA GLU A 100 -9.34 -11.27 -16.86
C GLU A 100 -10.09 -10.62 -18.02
N LYS A 101 -9.71 -9.39 -18.39
CA LYS A 101 -10.35 -8.62 -19.45
C LYS A 101 -9.32 -7.82 -20.24
N ARG A 102 -9.54 -7.73 -21.55
CA ARG A 102 -8.68 -6.95 -22.46
C ARG A 102 -8.63 -5.46 -22.04
N GLU A 103 -9.73 -4.89 -21.57
CA GLU A 103 -9.83 -3.50 -21.13
C GLU A 103 -8.96 -3.19 -19.90
N PHE A 104 -8.51 -4.20 -19.15
CA PHE A 104 -7.60 -4.06 -18.02
C PHE A 104 -6.12 -4.13 -18.42
N GLU A 105 -5.83 -4.38 -19.69
CA GLU A 105 -4.46 -4.48 -20.18
C GLU A 105 -3.71 -3.16 -19.95
N GLY A 106 -2.50 -3.25 -19.45
CA GLY A 106 -1.66 -2.08 -19.18
C GLY A 106 -1.95 -1.32 -17.89
N MET A 107 -2.92 -1.77 -17.07
CA MET A 107 -3.13 -1.12 -15.78
C MET A 107 -1.93 -1.33 -14.86
N GLY A 108 -1.64 -0.30 -14.06
CA GLY A 108 -0.56 -0.34 -13.10
C GLY A 108 -0.76 0.73 -12.05
N THR A 109 0.14 0.74 -11.07
CA THR A 109 0.13 1.73 -10.01
C THR A 109 1.53 1.90 -9.44
N THR A 110 1.84 3.11 -8.96
CA THR A 110 2.92 3.30 -8.02
C THR A 110 2.53 2.71 -6.68
N CYS A 111 3.50 2.50 -5.82
CA CYS A 111 3.24 2.06 -4.47
C CYS A 111 4.33 2.61 -3.55
N SER A 112 3.94 3.38 -2.55
CA SER A 112 4.82 3.87 -1.51
C SER A 112 4.27 3.42 -0.17
N VAL A 113 5.08 2.68 0.57
CA VAL A 113 4.70 2.10 1.85
C VAL A 113 5.66 2.59 2.91
N LEU A 114 5.13 3.04 4.02
CA LEU A 114 5.90 3.40 5.22
C LEU A 114 5.46 2.48 6.36
N THR A 115 6.44 1.93 7.06
CA THR A 115 6.19 1.25 8.33
C THR A 115 6.92 1.98 9.45
N LEU A 116 6.25 2.13 10.59
CA LEU A 116 6.80 2.73 11.80
C LEU A 116 6.74 1.71 12.94
N SER A 117 7.89 1.19 13.33
CA SER A 117 8.02 0.21 14.41
C SER A 117 9.09 0.65 15.40
N ASP A 118 9.41 -0.21 16.37
CA ASP A 118 10.52 0.03 17.30
C ASP A 118 11.88 0.12 16.61
N ARG A 119 11.99 -0.38 15.38
CA ARG A 119 13.21 -0.29 14.56
C ARG A 119 13.28 1.01 13.74
N GLY A 120 12.29 1.89 13.87
CA GLY A 120 12.21 3.14 13.15
C GLY A 120 11.33 3.06 11.92
N ALA A 121 11.62 3.91 10.95
CA ALA A 121 10.86 4.02 9.71
C ALA A 121 11.52 3.18 8.60
N ILE A 122 10.74 2.33 7.94
CA ILE A 122 11.19 1.57 6.78
C ILE A 122 10.24 1.88 5.63
N VAL A 123 10.81 2.16 4.45
CA VAL A 123 10.07 2.53 3.26
C VAL A 123 10.23 1.45 2.18
N GLY A 124 9.10 1.01 1.63
CA GLY A 124 9.06 0.25 0.39
C GLY A 124 8.48 1.14 -0.70
N HIS A 125 9.11 1.18 -1.88
CA HIS A 125 8.74 2.15 -2.90
C HIS A 125 8.89 1.60 -4.30
N VAL A 126 7.86 1.80 -5.12
CA VAL A 126 7.86 1.47 -6.55
C VAL A 126 7.20 2.63 -7.30
N GLY A 127 7.90 3.16 -8.30
CA GLY A 127 7.38 4.20 -9.18
C GLY A 127 7.90 5.60 -8.88
N ASP A 128 7.15 6.62 -9.29
CA ASP A 128 7.54 8.03 -9.24
C ASP A 128 6.85 8.86 -8.14
N SER A 129 6.05 8.23 -7.30
CA SER A 129 5.58 8.87 -6.07
C SER A 129 6.73 9.12 -5.10
N ARG A 130 6.53 9.92 -4.07
CA ARG A 130 7.63 10.34 -3.19
C ARG A 130 7.27 10.17 -1.72
N VAL A 131 8.28 9.87 -0.93
CA VAL A 131 8.21 9.85 0.54
C VAL A 131 9.26 10.83 1.07
N TYR A 132 8.84 11.75 1.91
CA TYR A 132 9.72 12.78 2.48
C TYR A 132 9.95 12.58 3.96
#